data_8bc427b3af32498335941a5c3dfa7613
#
_entry.id   8bc427b3af32498335941a5c3dfa7613
#
_cell.length_a   1.000
_cell.length_b   1.000
_cell.length_c   1.000
_cell.angle_alpha   90.00
_cell.angle_beta   90.00
_cell.angle_gamma   90.00
#
_symmetry.space_group_name_H-M   'P 1'
#
loop_
_entity.id
_entity.type
_entity.pdbx_description
1 polymer ?
#
loop_
_entity_poly.entity_id
_entity_poly.type
_entity_poly.pdbx_seq_one_letter_code
_entity_poly.pdbx_strand_id
1 'polypeptide(L)'
;MVERDDINSEGARANGASMGAADVDAWFVREVLPLETTIMQFLRRNWSNPSDIADMRQEVYVRVYEAARKQIPNPTTPFVLTITRNLLINRVRRERIIPID
;
A
#
# COMPACT_ATOMS: atom_id res chain seq x y z
N MET A 1 -11.92 -15.65 -27.98
CA MET A 1 -11.81 -15.17 -27.57
C MET A 1 -11.63 -15.12 -27.07
N VAL A 2 -11.56 -15.27 -27.16
CA VAL A 2 -11.27 -14.62 -26.56
C VAL A 2 -11.14 -14.50 -26.01
N GLU A 3 -11.09 -14.66 -26.15
CA GLU A 3 -10.82 -14.05 -25.61
C GLU A 3 -10.68 -13.85 -25.01
N ARG A 4 -10.51 -14.28 -25.24
CA ARG A 4 -10.11 -13.65 -24.67
C ARG A 4 -9.90 -13.46 -24.07
N ASP A 5 -9.87 -13.78 -24.40
CA ASP A 5 -9.43 -13.10 -23.93
C ASP A 5 -9.19 -12.81 -23.59
N ASP A 6 -9.16 -13.10 -23.99
CA ASP A 6 -8.77 -12.30 -23.75
C ASP A 6 -8.62 -11.80 -23.53
N ILE A 7 -8.62 -12.06 -24.03
CA ILE A 7 -8.32 -11.16 -23.89
C ILE A 7 -8.04 -10.76 -23.52
N ASN A 8 -7.91 -10.73 -23.71
CA ASN A 8 -7.49 -9.86 -23.34
C ASN A 8 -7.08 -9.52 -23.15
N SER A 9 -6.92 -9.62 -23.51
CA SER A 9 -6.44 -8.90 -23.32
C SER A 9 -6.14 -8.41 -23.35
N GLU A 10 -6.07 -8.13 -23.62
CA GLU A 10 -5.82 -7.29 -23.54
C GLU A 10 -5.74 -6.53 -23.38
N GLY A 11 -5.44 -6.32 -23.62
CA GLY A 11 -5.52 -5.32 -23.41
C GLY A 11 -5.52 -4.77 -22.92
N ALA A 12 -5.68 -4.60 -22.93
CA ALA A 12 -5.82 -3.89 -22.37
C ALA A 12 -5.65 -3.48 -21.99
N ARG A 13 -5.56 -3.16 -21.89
CA ARG A 13 -5.60 -2.62 -21.52
C ARG A 13 -5.63 -1.79 -21.14
N ALA A 14 -5.48 -1.72 -21.22
CA ALA A 14 -5.50 -0.86 -20.79
C ALA A 14 -6.05 -0.20 -20.27
N ASN A 15 -6.15 0.11 -20.29
CA ASN A 15 -6.86 0.89 -19.66
C ASN A 15 -7.54 0.44 -18.50
N GLY A 16 -8.22 0.77 -17.89
CA GLY A 16 -8.97 0.27 -16.82
C GLY A 16 -9.01 -1.23 -16.70
N ALA A 17 -8.28 -1.89 -17.51
CA ALA A 17 -8.17 -3.34 -17.43
C ALA A 17 -7.57 -3.74 -16.11
N SER A 18 -7.93 -4.91 -15.61
CA SER A 18 -7.35 -5.41 -14.39
C SER A 18 -5.85 -5.56 -14.57
N MET A 19 -5.11 -5.14 -13.56
CA MET A 19 -3.67 -5.22 -13.59
C MET A 19 -3.23 -6.63 -13.24
N GLY A 20 -2.30 -7.17 -13.99
CA GLY A 20 -1.71 -8.43 -13.62
C GLY A 20 -0.78 -8.27 -12.42
N ALA A 21 -0.52 -9.37 -11.74
CA ALA A 21 0.36 -9.34 -10.59
C ALA A 21 1.74 -8.80 -10.94
N ALA A 22 2.25 -9.16 -12.14
CA ALA A 22 3.55 -8.67 -12.57
C ALA A 22 3.58 -7.16 -12.72
N ASP A 23 2.46 -6.58 -13.18
CA ASP A 23 2.40 -5.13 -13.33
C ASP A 23 2.41 -4.42 -11.99
N VAL A 24 1.67 -4.96 -11.02
CA VAL A 24 1.63 -4.41 -9.68
C VAL A 24 2.99 -4.56 -9.01
N ASP A 25 3.61 -5.72 -9.17
CA ASP A 25 4.94 -5.97 -8.59
C ASP A 25 5.96 -4.99 -9.13
N ALA A 26 5.97 -4.79 -10.46
CA ALA A 26 6.91 -3.87 -11.08
C ALA A 26 6.68 -2.44 -10.59
N TRP A 27 5.43 -2.04 -10.51
CA TRP A 27 5.09 -0.72 -10.00
C TRP A 27 5.55 -0.57 -8.55
N PHE A 28 5.29 -1.59 -7.73
CA PHE A 28 5.65 -1.55 -6.31
C PHE A 28 7.15 -1.37 -6.13
N VAL A 29 7.94 -2.15 -6.85
CA VAL A 29 9.39 -2.05 -6.76
C VAL A 29 9.88 -0.68 -7.24
N ARG A 30 9.30 -0.17 -8.31
CA ARG A 30 9.75 1.07 -8.90
C ARG A 30 9.30 2.31 -8.12
N GLU A 31 8.06 2.28 -7.60
CA GLU A 31 7.44 3.48 -7.05
C GLU A 31 7.30 3.46 -5.53
N VAL A 32 7.12 2.29 -4.94
CA VAL A 32 6.82 2.21 -3.51
C VAL A 32 8.06 1.94 -2.68
N LEU A 33 8.87 0.96 -3.08
CA LEU A 33 10.07 0.63 -2.29
C LEU A 33 11.01 1.82 -2.12
N PRO A 34 11.19 2.70 -3.11
CA PRO A 34 12.02 3.89 -2.87
C PRO A 34 11.49 4.83 -1.79
N LEU A 35 10.23 4.67 -1.39
CA LEU A 35 9.65 5.49 -0.33
C LEU A 35 9.88 4.90 1.07
N GLU A 36 10.59 3.80 1.16
CA GLU A 36 10.75 3.12 2.46
C GLU A 36 11.33 4.04 3.51
N THR A 37 12.36 4.80 3.17
CA THR A 37 12.97 5.72 4.14
C THR A 37 11.95 6.73 4.64
N THR A 38 11.16 7.28 3.73
CA THR A 38 10.14 8.27 4.10
C THR A 38 9.09 7.65 5.00
N ILE A 39 8.63 6.45 4.66
CA ILE A 39 7.65 5.73 5.48
C ILE A 39 8.22 5.48 6.88
N MET A 40 9.45 4.98 6.94
CA MET A 40 10.07 4.65 8.21
C MET A 40 10.27 5.90 9.08
N GLN A 41 10.70 7.00 8.47
CA GLN A 41 10.86 8.24 9.21
C GLN A 41 9.54 8.73 9.77
N PHE A 42 8.48 8.64 8.96
CA PHE A 42 7.16 9.05 9.41
C PHE A 42 6.69 8.20 10.59
N LEU A 43 6.85 6.90 10.48
CA LEU A 43 6.43 5.99 11.54
C LEU A 43 7.22 6.23 12.82
N ARG A 44 8.55 6.36 12.71
CA ARG A 44 9.39 6.57 13.89
C ARG A 44 9.10 7.89 14.59
N ARG A 45 8.75 8.90 13.81
CA ARG A 45 8.43 10.20 14.37
C ARG A 45 7.13 10.18 15.17
N ASN A 46 6.21 9.33 14.77
CA ASN A 46 4.86 9.36 15.31
C ASN A 46 4.49 8.15 16.17
N TRP A 47 5.39 7.20 16.33
CA TRP A 47 5.13 6.00 17.13
C TRP A 47 6.33 5.76 18.04
N SER A 48 6.05 5.62 19.33
CA SER A 48 7.13 5.62 20.33
C SER A 48 7.81 4.27 20.51
N ASN A 49 7.12 3.18 20.20
CA ASN A 49 7.69 1.86 20.44
C ASN A 49 8.43 1.36 19.20
N PRO A 50 9.77 1.34 19.23
CA PRO A 50 10.55 0.96 18.06
C PRO A 50 10.30 -0.47 17.59
N SER A 51 9.91 -1.34 18.50
CA SER A 51 9.70 -2.74 18.11
C SER A 51 8.47 -2.94 17.22
N ASP A 52 7.57 -1.96 17.16
CA ASP A 52 6.39 -2.03 16.32
C ASP A 52 6.63 -1.52 14.91
N ILE A 53 7.72 -0.79 14.69
CA ILE A 53 7.92 -0.06 13.43
C ILE A 53 8.00 -0.99 12.23
N ALA A 54 8.76 -2.07 12.35
CA ALA A 54 8.89 -3.00 11.22
C ALA A 54 7.56 -3.64 10.86
N ASP A 55 6.76 -3.95 11.87
CA ASP A 55 5.44 -4.53 11.68
C ASP A 55 4.51 -3.55 10.99
N MET A 56 4.56 -2.30 11.41
CA MET A 56 3.73 -1.25 10.82
C MET A 56 4.14 -0.99 9.37
N ARG A 57 5.44 -0.99 9.08
CA ARG A 57 5.92 -0.85 7.70
C ARG A 57 5.37 -1.97 6.83
N GLN A 58 5.43 -3.19 7.33
CA GLN A 58 4.92 -4.34 6.59
C GLN A 58 3.43 -4.18 6.30
N GLU A 59 2.69 -3.72 7.27
CA GLU A 59 1.25 -3.52 7.07
C GLU A 59 0.97 -2.43 6.06
N VAL A 60 1.76 -1.36 6.03
CA VAL A 60 1.64 -0.33 5.01
C VAL A 60 1.81 -0.95 3.63
N TYR A 61 2.85 -1.76 3.47
CA TYR A 61 3.13 -2.39 2.18
C TYR A 61 1.98 -3.28 1.74
N VAL A 62 1.44 -4.07 2.65
CA VAL A 62 0.32 -4.96 2.33
C VAL A 62 -0.89 -4.14 1.85
N ARG A 63 -1.21 -3.07 2.55
CA ARG A 63 -2.37 -2.25 2.20
C ARG A 63 -2.17 -1.53 0.86
N VAL A 64 -0.95 -1.04 0.62
CA VAL A 64 -0.65 -0.39 -0.66
C VAL A 64 -0.77 -1.38 -1.79
N TYR A 65 -0.21 -2.56 -1.60
CA TYR A 65 -0.24 -3.60 -2.63
C TYR A 65 -1.69 -4.03 -2.94
N GLU A 66 -2.48 -4.24 -1.92
CA GLU A 66 -3.88 -4.65 -2.10
C GLU A 66 -4.67 -3.59 -2.84
N ALA A 67 -4.45 -2.33 -2.51
CA ALA A 67 -5.13 -1.24 -3.20
C ALA A 67 -4.71 -1.18 -4.66
N ALA A 68 -3.42 -1.37 -4.92
CA ALA A 68 -2.89 -1.28 -6.29
C ALA A 68 -3.39 -2.43 -7.17
N ARG A 69 -3.72 -3.56 -6.56
CA ARG A 69 -4.29 -4.67 -7.32
C ARG A 69 -5.63 -4.30 -7.96
N LYS A 70 -6.34 -3.39 -7.35
CA LYS A 70 -7.61 -2.90 -7.90
C LYS A 70 -7.38 -1.79 -8.89
N GLN A 71 -6.50 -0.86 -8.55
CA GLN A 71 -6.15 0.24 -9.43
C GLN A 71 -4.84 0.83 -8.96
N ILE A 72 -3.86 0.91 -9.85
CA ILE A 72 -2.56 1.49 -9.51
C ILE A 72 -2.76 2.98 -9.28
N PRO A 73 -2.39 3.47 -8.09
CA PRO A 73 -2.60 4.87 -7.76
C PRO A 73 -1.64 5.78 -8.50
N ASN A 74 -2.09 7.00 -8.75
CA ASN A 74 -1.30 8.03 -9.39
C ASN A 74 -1.82 9.39 -8.94
N PRO A 75 -1.03 10.18 -8.21
CA PRO A 75 0.39 9.96 -7.88
C PRO A 75 0.60 8.97 -6.76
N THR A 76 1.76 8.34 -6.77
CA THR A 76 2.06 7.26 -5.82
C THR A 76 2.36 7.78 -4.41
N THR A 77 3.22 8.79 -4.30
CA THR A 77 3.72 9.22 -3.01
C THR A 77 2.62 9.70 -2.05
N PRO A 78 1.73 10.61 -2.46
CA PRO A 78 0.65 11.02 -1.54
C PRO A 78 -0.24 9.86 -1.14
N PHE A 79 -0.47 8.93 -2.06
CA PHE A 79 -1.31 7.78 -1.76
C PHE A 79 -0.67 6.92 -0.67
N VAL A 80 0.62 6.61 -0.82
CA VAL A 80 1.33 5.78 0.14
C VAL A 80 1.37 6.46 1.51
N LEU A 81 1.64 7.76 1.53
CA LEU A 81 1.70 8.48 2.80
C LEU A 81 0.34 8.59 3.46
N THR A 82 -0.73 8.69 2.68
CA THR A 82 -2.07 8.68 3.23
C THR A 82 -2.38 7.34 3.91
N ILE A 83 -2.00 6.24 3.26
CA ILE A 83 -2.20 4.92 3.86
C ILE A 83 -1.40 4.80 5.14
N THR A 84 -0.15 5.27 5.14
CA THR A 84 0.70 5.22 6.32
C THR A 84 0.09 6.01 7.47
N ARG A 85 -0.40 7.21 7.16
CA ARG A 85 -1.03 8.06 8.16
C ARG A 85 -2.29 7.42 8.72
N ASN A 86 -3.12 6.86 7.85
CA ASN A 86 -4.35 6.24 8.29
C ASN A 86 -4.10 5.02 9.17
N LEU A 87 -3.09 4.23 8.82
CA LEU A 87 -2.68 3.11 9.63
C LEU A 87 -2.28 3.57 11.03
N LEU A 88 -1.48 4.63 11.07
CA LEU A 88 -1.01 5.18 12.34
C LEU A 88 -2.18 5.68 13.20
N ILE A 89 -3.11 6.41 12.58
CA ILE A 89 -4.28 6.92 13.29
C ILE A 89 -5.09 5.76 13.88
N ASN A 90 -5.28 4.71 13.09
CA ASN A 90 -6.04 3.56 13.57
C ASN A 90 -5.31 2.85 14.71
N ARG A 91 -3.97 2.79 14.64
CA ARG A 91 -3.17 2.20 15.71
C ARG A 91 -3.30 2.98 17.00
N VAL A 92 -3.16 4.31 16.90
CA VAL A 92 -3.30 5.19 18.06
C VAL A 92 -4.70 5.03 18.66
N ARG A 93 -5.70 4.98 17.82
CA ARG A 93 -7.07 4.86 18.28
C ARG A 93 -7.29 3.55 19.02
N ARG A 94 -6.73 2.46 18.53
CA ARG A 94 -6.85 1.16 19.18
C ARG A 94 -6.13 1.11 20.51
N GLU A 95 -4.97 1.76 20.59
CA GLU A 95 -4.21 1.80 21.84
C GLU A 95 -4.94 2.60 22.90
N ARG A 96 -5.71 3.59 22.48
CA ARG A 96 -6.48 4.41 23.43
C ARG A 96 -7.72 3.69 23.95
N ILE A 97 -8.24 2.76 23.18
CA ILE A 97 -9.39 1.97 23.61
C ILE A 97 -8.86 0.78 24.39
N ILE A 98 -8.39 1.04 25.59
CA ILE A 98 -7.89 -0.03 26.44
C ILE A 98 -9.06 -0.58 27.21
N PRO A 99 -9.31 -1.89 27.13
CA PRO A 99 -10.39 -2.48 27.92
C PRO A 99 -10.06 -2.29 29.39
N ILE A 100 -11.03 -1.80 30.09
CA ILE A 100 -10.91 -1.65 31.53
C ILE A 100 -11.40 -2.94 32.16
N ASP A 101 -10.53 -3.60 32.82
CA ASP A 101 -10.91 -4.85 33.48
C ASP A 101 -11.60 -4.59 34.77
#